data_37b3f600bb4de6b8662a578bc6b66a50
#
_entry.id   37b3f600bb4de6b8662a578bc6b66a50
#
_cell.length_a   1.000
_cell.length_b   1.000
_cell.length_c   1.000
_cell.angle_alpha   90.00
_cell.angle_beta   90.00
_cell.angle_gamma   90.00
#
_symmetry.space_group_name_H-M   'P 1'
#
loop_
_entity.id
_entity.type
_entity.pdbx_description
1 polymer ?
#
loop_
_entity_poly.entity_id
_entity_poly.type
_entity_poly.pdbx_seq_one_letter_code
_entity_poly.pdbx_strand_id
1 'polypeptide(L)'
;MMQFYQKRDFGTFISDTFAFFKEHGKNYFKNYLLINGILLILMVVIFVLGYREFFAQMMGSNTAGQNYYFEAYFQENQAMLILVSSIVFFLFLAVTMVSYSYPVLYLKRLSETGNKDIKADDILSDLKSNVGRFLLLFLGMLFIVTPLAMIVFGLSVVLMFILIGFFLIIIMGPALMNVVNFLMFDYLHTKKGFFESLSYSIRAQFSYRNGREKSPFWKYWGSTIVMYFIIQTVSSIFTMIPMMFIFGGMMTVPQTGEMQQNPFEGPMGIFIFLLYGVSLLFSLCPDCSITTAVQTFTAI
;
A
#
# COMPACT_ATOMS: atom_id res chain seq x y z
N MET A 1 -26.55 9.46 7.94
CA MET A 1 -26.35 8.08 7.46
C MET A 1 -25.80 8.18 6.05
N MET A 2 -24.63 7.61 5.80
CA MET A 2 -24.00 7.66 4.48
C MET A 2 -24.87 6.91 3.46
N GLN A 3 -25.20 7.56 2.35
CA GLN A 3 -25.95 6.90 1.27
C GLN A 3 -24.95 6.27 0.31
N PHE A 4 -25.05 4.96 0.12
CA PHE A 4 -24.34 4.24 -0.92
C PHE A 4 -25.09 4.42 -2.26
N TYR A 5 -24.44 4.17 -3.39
CA TYR A 5 -25.07 4.20 -4.72
C TYR A 5 -25.71 5.54 -5.11
N GLN A 6 -24.99 6.64 -4.82
CA GLN A 6 -25.40 7.97 -5.27
C GLN A 6 -24.31 8.62 -6.14
N LYS A 7 -24.76 9.48 -7.06
CA LYS A 7 -23.85 10.28 -7.88
C LYS A 7 -23.17 11.33 -7.01
N ARG A 8 -21.84 11.37 -7.04
CA ARG A 8 -21.02 12.28 -6.24
C ARG A 8 -20.20 13.20 -7.12
N ASP A 9 -20.07 14.45 -6.70
CA ASP A 9 -19.11 15.39 -7.25
C ASP A 9 -17.75 15.24 -6.60
N PHE A 10 -16.72 15.88 -7.15
CA PHE A 10 -15.35 15.84 -6.64
C PHE A 10 -15.28 16.18 -5.14
N GLY A 11 -15.93 17.27 -4.71
CA GLY A 11 -15.94 17.68 -3.29
C GLY A 11 -16.65 16.68 -2.38
N THR A 12 -17.74 16.07 -2.86
CA THR A 12 -18.49 15.08 -2.08
C THR A 12 -17.72 13.79 -1.88
N PHE A 13 -16.85 13.37 -2.80
CA PHE A 13 -15.96 12.22 -2.54
C PHE A 13 -15.07 12.43 -1.33
N ILE A 14 -14.46 13.60 -1.24
CA ILE A 14 -13.54 13.92 -0.14
C ILE A 14 -14.33 14.05 1.16
N SER A 15 -15.44 14.83 1.16
CA SER A 15 -16.24 15.03 2.36
C SER A 15 -16.88 13.75 2.87
N ASP A 16 -17.36 12.86 1.99
CA ASP A 16 -17.96 11.59 2.38
C ASP A 16 -16.91 10.63 2.94
N THR A 17 -15.67 10.67 2.43
CA THR A 17 -14.56 9.89 3.01
C THR A 17 -14.28 10.30 4.45
N PHE A 18 -14.17 11.62 4.72
CA PHE A 18 -14.00 12.11 6.10
C PHE A 18 -15.22 11.81 6.98
N ALA A 19 -16.43 11.93 6.45
CA ALA A 19 -17.65 11.59 7.16
C ALA A 19 -17.70 10.10 7.53
N PHE A 20 -17.26 9.22 6.62
CA PHE A 20 -17.13 7.79 6.88
C PHE A 20 -16.18 7.52 8.05
N PHE A 21 -14.97 8.10 8.03
CA PHE A 21 -14.02 7.90 9.13
C PHE A 21 -14.52 8.48 10.46
N LYS A 22 -15.22 9.61 10.43
CA LYS A 22 -15.82 10.19 11.63
C LYS A 22 -16.90 9.27 12.22
N GLU A 23 -17.70 8.62 11.38
CA GLU A 23 -18.82 7.78 11.83
C GLU A 23 -18.39 6.33 12.13
N HIS A 24 -17.54 5.74 11.28
CA HIS A 24 -17.19 4.31 11.31
C HIS A 24 -15.73 4.05 11.64
N GLY A 25 -14.86 5.06 11.64
CA GLY A 25 -13.41 4.89 11.71
C GLY A 25 -12.94 4.07 12.90
N LYS A 26 -13.51 4.29 14.11
CA LYS A 26 -13.15 3.52 15.31
C LYS A 26 -13.40 2.02 15.14
N ASN A 27 -14.56 1.63 14.61
CA ASN A 27 -14.89 0.23 14.36
C ASN A 27 -14.04 -0.34 13.22
N TYR A 28 -13.85 0.45 12.16
CA TYR A 28 -13.06 0.10 11.01
C TYR A 28 -11.59 -0.20 11.38
N PHE A 29 -10.88 0.73 12.02
CA PHE A 29 -9.49 0.53 12.39
C PHE A 29 -9.30 -0.56 13.46
N LYS A 30 -10.22 -0.66 14.41
CA LYS A 30 -10.20 -1.75 15.40
C LYS A 30 -10.22 -3.11 14.71
N ASN A 31 -11.16 -3.34 13.80
CA ASN A 31 -11.29 -4.62 13.10
C ASN A 31 -10.12 -4.88 12.14
N TYR A 32 -9.62 -3.83 11.47
CA TYR A 32 -8.41 -3.94 10.64
C TYR A 32 -7.21 -4.43 11.44
N LEU A 33 -6.95 -3.81 12.59
CA LEU A 33 -5.84 -4.21 13.47
C LEU A 33 -6.04 -5.62 14.07
N LEU A 34 -7.28 -6.02 14.37
CA LEU A 34 -7.55 -7.38 14.84
C LEU A 34 -7.26 -8.43 13.76
N ILE A 35 -7.55 -8.14 12.50
CA ILE A 35 -7.37 -9.10 11.39
C ILE A 35 -5.92 -9.08 10.89
N ASN A 36 -5.35 -7.92 10.66
CA ASN A 36 -4.05 -7.76 9.99
C ASN A 36 -2.90 -7.48 10.96
N GLY A 37 -3.19 -7.05 12.19
CA GLY A 37 -2.17 -6.58 13.14
C GLY A 37 -1.14 -7.65 13.50
N ILE A 38 -1.55 -8.91 13.67
CA ILE A 38 -0.63 -10.02 13.97
C ILE A 38 0.33 -10.26 12.79
N LEU A 39 -0.18 -10.26 11.56
CA LEU A 39 0.65 -10.43 10.35
C LEU A 39 1.65 -9.27 10.19
N LEU A 40 1.19 -8.05 10.44
CA LEU A 40 2.02 -6.85 10.41
C LEU A 40 3.13 -6.89 11.45
N ILE A 41 2.82 -7.26 12.70
CA ILE A 41 3.81 -7.40 13.77
C ILE A 41 4.82 -8.49 13.41
N LEU A 42 4.37 -9.66 12.96
CA LEU A 42 5.24 -10.74 12.53
C LEU A 42 6.18 -10.29 11.40
N MET A 43 5.66 -9.58 10.40
CA MET A 43 6.47 -9.07 9.29
C MET A 43 7.54 -8.10 9.79
N VAL A 44 7.20 -7.17 10.69
CA VAL A 44 8.17 -6.22 11.26
C VAL A 44 9.22 -6.94 12.10
N VAL A 45 8.83 -7.89 12.95
CA VAL A 45 9.75 -8.63 13.80
C VAL A 45 10.74 -9.44 12.95
N ILE A 46 10.26 -10.19 11.95
CA ILE A 46 11.11 -11.00 11.08
C ILE A 46 12.01 -10.11 10.22
N PHE A 47 11.50 -8.98 9.73
CA PHE A 47 12.30 -8.01 9.00
C PHE A 47 13.42 -7.45 9.88
N VAL A 48 13.10 -6.98 11.08
CA VAL A 48 14.09 -6.42 12.02
C VAL A 48 15.15 -7.45 12.40
N LEU A 49 14.73 -8.63 12.83
CA LEU A 49 15.67 -9.67 13.29
C LEU A 49 16.48 -10.27 12.13
N GLY A 50 15.88 -10.42 10.96
CA GLY A 50 16.51 -11.06 9.82
C GLY A 50 17.45 -10.14 9.03
N TYR A 51 17.19 -8.85 8.99
CA TYR A 51 17.99 -7.92 8.18
C TYR A 51 18.86 -6.96 8.99
N ARG A 52 18.74 -6.92 10.32
CA ARG A 52 19.52 -6.00 11.15
C ARG A 52 21.01 -6.13 10.88
N GLU A 53 21.55 -7.33 10.94
CA GLU A 53 22.99 -7.58 10.74
C GLU A 53 23.40 -7.29 9.31
N PHE A 54 22.59 -7.66 8.34
CA PHE A 54 22.80 -7.34 6.92
C PHE A 54 22.96 -5.82 6.70
N PHE A 55 22.04 -5.01 7.25
CA PHE A 55 22.14 -3.56 7.14
C PHE A 55 23.31 -2.97 7.90
N ALA A 56 23.65 -3.54 9.07
CA ALA A 56 24.81 -3.13 9.84
C ALA A 56 26.09 -3.35 9.05
N GLN A 57 26.27 -4.51 8.42
CA GLN A 57 27.44 -4.81 7.60
C GLN A 57 27.49 -3.98 6.31
N MET A 58 26.36 -3.79 5.66
CA MET A 58 26.27 -2.98 4.44
C MET A 58 26.67 -1.52 4.69
N MET A 59 26.20 -0.92 5.79
CA MET A 59 26.54 0.46 6.14
C MET A 59 27.96 0.60 6.70
N GLY A 60 28.41 -0.37 7.48
CA GLY A 60 29.77 -0.40 8.03
C GLY A 60 30.85 -0.54 6.94
N SER A 61 30.62 -1.39 5.94
CA SER A 61 31.57 -1.58 4.83
C SER A 61 31.78 -0.31 3.99
N ASN A 62 30.74 0.48 3.79
CA ASN A 62 30.80 1.71 3.01
C ASN A 62 31.64 2.80 3.70
N THR A 63 31.60 2.88 5.04
CA THR A 63 32.39 3.85 5.82
C THR A 63 33.85 3.49 5.91
N ALA A 64 34.19 2.20 5.87
CA ALA A 64 35.57 1.72 5.99
C ALA A 64 36.28 1.48 4.63
N GLY A 65 35.61 1.70 3.49
CA GLY A 65 36.14 1.40 2.16
C GLY A 65 36.37 -0.10 1.90
N GLN A 66 35.77 -0.98 2.70
CA GLN A 66 36.02 -2.41 2.68
C GLN A 66 34.76 -3.17 2.21
N ASN A 67 34.49 -3.12 0.91
CA ASN A 67 33.43 -3.95 0.30
C ASN A 67 33.62 -5.48 0.56
N TYR A 68 34.86 -5.87 0.89
CA TYR A 68 35.21 -7.27 1.16
C TYR A 68 34.44 -7.89 2.33
N TYR A 69 34.23 -7.16 3.41
CA TYR A 69 33.50 -7.70 4.57
C TYR A 69 32.03 -7.92 4.30
N PHE A 70 31.41 -7.03 3.53
CA PHE A 70 30.01 -7.19 3.14
C PHE A 70 29.84 -8.39 2.20
N GLU A 71 30.75 -8.58 1.26
CA GLU A 71 30.69 -9.71 0.32
C GLU A 71 30.91 -11.05 1.04
N ALA A 72 31.87 -11.12 1.96
CA ALA A 72 32.10 -12.29 2.78
C ALA A 72 30.88 -12.63 3.66
N TYR A 73 30.30 -11.64 4.33
CA TYR A 73 29.06 -11.82 5.11
C TYR A 73 27.91 -12.33 4.24
N PHE A 74 27.72 -11.77 3.05
CA PHE A 74 26.68 -12.20 2.14
C PHE A 74 26.86 -13.65 1.69
N GLN A 75 28.09 -14.06 1.37
CA GLN A 75 28.38 -15.42 0.95
C GLN A 75 28.19 -16.43 2.09
N GLU A 76 28.65 -16.11 3.29
CA GLU A 76 28.50 -16.98 4.48
C GLU A 76 27.03 -17.12 4.91
N ASN A 77 26.20 -16.07 4.74
CA ASN A 77 24.83 -16.04 5.24
C ASN A 77 23.77 -16.17 4.12
N GLN A 78 24.16 -16.53 2.90
CA GLN A 78 23.28 -16.57 1.74
C GLN A 78 22.00 -17.39 1.98
N ALA A 79 22.11 -18.58 2.55
CA ALA A 79 20.96 -19.46 2.81
C ALA A 79 19.98 -18.83 3.81
N MET A 80 20.49 -18.21 4.88
CA MET A 80 19.68 -17.48 5.87
C MET A 80 18.97 -16.26 5.24
N LEU A 81 19.70 -15.47 4.45
CA LEU A 81 19.16 -14.30 3.79
C LEU A 81 18.05 -14.67 2.77
N ILE A 82 18.24 -15.74 2.01
CA ILE A 82 17.23 -16.27 1.10
C ILE A 82 15.99 -16.73 1.88
N LEU A 83 16.17 -17.46 2.98
CA LEU A 83 15.08 -17.93 3.83
C LEU A 83 14.27 -16.75 4.40
N VAL A 84 14.96 -15.80 5.03
CA VAL A 84 14.33 -14.59 5.60
C VAL A 84 13.61 -13.80 4.54
N SER A 85 14.25 -13.55 3.38
CA SER A 85 13.65 -12.84 2.25
C SER A 85 12.39 -13.53 1.75
N SER A 86 12.42 -14.86 1.66
CA SER A 86 11.26 -15.66 1.25
C SER A 86 10.11 -15.53 2.24
N ILE A 87 10.39 -15.64 3.54
CA ILE A 87 9.36 -15.50 4.58
C ILE A 87 8.77 -14.08 4.56
N VAL A 88 9.62 -13.05 4.50
CA VAL A 88 9.19 -11.65 4.42
C VAL A 88 8.34 -11.42 3.17
N PHE A 89 8.74 -11.99 2.03
CA PHE A 89 7.99 -11.88 0.78
C PHE A 89 6.57 -12.48 0.91
N PHE A 90 6.44 -13.70 1.43
CA PHE A 90 5.13 -14.32 1.61
C PHE A 90 4.27 -13.61 2.66
N LEU A 91 4.88 -13.13 3.75
CA LEU A 91 4.16 -12.29 4.72
C LEU A 91 3.71 -10.97 4.12
N PHE A 92 4.56 -10.33 3.33
CA PHE A 92 4.21 -9.10 2.60
C PHE A 92 3.02 -9.33 1.65
N LEU A 93 3.02 -10.44 0.90
CA LEU A 93 1.88 -10.80 0.06
C LEU A 93 0.60 -11.00 0.88
N ALA A 94 0.68 -11.72 2.00
CA ALA A 94 -0.47 -11.96 2.88
C ALA A 94 -1.00 -10.64 3.48
N VAL A 95 -0.12 -9.81 4.02
CA VAL A 95 -0.46 -8.48 4.55
C VAL A 95 -1.11 -7.62 3.49
N THR A 96 -0.53 -7.57 2.30
CA THR A 96 -1.04 -6.78 1.17
C THR A 96 -2.42 -7.28 0.75
N MET A 97 -2.59 -8.60 0.62
CA MET A 97 -3.87 -9.22 0.29
C MET A 97 -4.96 -8.82 1.29
N VAL A 98 -4.69 -8.93 2.59
CA VAL A 98 -5.65 -8.55 3.64
C VAL A 98 -5.91 -7.05 3.62
N SER A 99 -4.86 -6.22 3.54
CA SER A 99 -4.97 -4.75 3.56
C SER A 99 -5.83 -4.20 2.44
N TYR A 100 -5.71 -4.75 1.24
CA TYR A 100 -6.51 -4.31 0.10
C TYR A 100 -7.91 -4.92 0.05
N SER A 101 -8.09 -6.15 0.53
CA SER A 101 -9.39 -6.82 0.52
C SER A 101 -10.31 -6.32 1.65
N TYR A 102 -9.73 -5.96 2.79
CA TYR A 102 -10.48 -5.54 3.98
C TYR A 102 -11.44 -4.37 3.73
N PRO A 103 -11.02 -3.25 3.11
CA PRO A 103 -11.93 -2.13 2.85
C PRO A 103 -13.14 -2.53 2.02
N VAL A 104 -12.91 -3.34 0.99
CA VAL A 104 -13.98 -3.80 0.09
C VAL A 104 -14.99 -4.66 0.85
N LEU A 105 -14.52 -5.62 1.65
CA LEU A 105 -15.39 -6.50 2.44
C LEU A 105 -16.13 -5.72 3.53
N TYR A 106 -15.45 -4.80 4.20
CA TYR A 106 -16.07 -3.95 5.23
C TYR A 106 -17.18 -3.09 4.65
N LEU A 107 -16.93 -2.40 3.53
CA LEU A 107 -17.91 -1.54 2.87
C LEU A 107 -19.07 -2.35 2.27
N LYS A 108 -18.78 -3.51 1.69
CA LYS A 108 -19.80 -4.43 1.20
C LYS A 108 -20.75 -4.82 2.34
N ARG A 109 -20.22 -5.28 3.46
CA ARG A 109 -21.01 -5.68 4.61
C ARG A 109 -21.79 -4.51 5.20
N LEU A 110 -21.19 -3.34 5.29
CA LEU A 110 -21.86 -2.13 5.75
C LEU A 110 -23.02 -1.73 4.83
N SER A 111 -22.84 -1.85 3.51
CA SER A 111 -23.90 -1.53 2.54
C SER A 111 -25.05 -2.53 2.54
N GLU A 112 -24.77 -3.81 2.79
CA GLU A 112 -25.78 -4.89 2.80
C GLU A 112 -26.55 -4.95 4.11
N THR A 113 -25.89 -4.75 5.25
CA THR A 113 -26.52 -4.91 6.57
C THR A 113 -27.00 -3.61 7.20
N GLY A 114 -26.41 -2.47 6.82
CA GLY A 114 -26.62 -1.17 7.48
C GLY A 114 -26.14 -1.16 8.94
N ASN A 115 -25.51 -2.25 9.41
CA ASN A 115 -25.07 -2.38 10.79
C ASN A 115 -23.74 -1.66 11.01
N LYS A 116 -23.69 -0.78 12.04
CA LYS A 116 -22.49 -0.03 12.40
C LYS A 116 -21.48 -0.87 13.19
N ASP A 117 -21.93 -1.93 13.85
CA ASP A 117 -21.13 -2.81 14.69
C ASP A 117 -20.69 -4.08 13.95
N ILE A 118 -19.93 -3.90 12.88
CA ILE A 118 -19.32 -5.02 12.15
C ILE A 118 -18.21 -5.62 13.02
N LYS A 119 -18.17 -6.96 13.09
CA LYS A 119 -17.14 -7.69 13.86
C LYS A 119 -16.02 -8.18 12.95
N ALA A 120 -14.81 -8.29 13.52
CA ALA A 120 -13.65 -8.83 12.81
C ALA A 120 -13.88 -10.27 12.30
N ASP A 121 -14.54 -11.10 13.11
CA ASP A 121 -14.85 -12.49 12.76
C ASP A 121 -15.75 -12.59 11.52
N ASP A 122 -16.65 -11.64 11.36
CA ASP A 122 -17.53 -11.58 10.20
C ASP A 122 -16.74 -11.37 8.90
N ILE A 123 -15.83 -10.39 8.93
CA ILE A 123 -14.96 -10.07 7.79
C ILE A 123 -13.97 -11.20 7.53
N LEU A 124 -13.42 -11.80 8.59
CA LEU A 124 -12.50 -12.92 8.47
C LEU A 124 -13.19 -14.15 7.87
N SER A 125 -14.46 -14.38 8.20
CA SER A 125 -15.29 -15.43 7.57
C SER A 125 -15.48 -15.18 6.08
N ASP A 126 -15.78 -13.92 5.70
CA ASP A 126 -15.91 -13.53 4.28
C ASP A 126 -14.57 -13.69 3.54
N LEU A 127 -13.46 -13.34 4.17
CA LEU A 127 -12.11 -13.53 3.63
C LEU A 127 -11.81 -15.01 3.41
N LYS A 128 -12.06 -15.86 4.42
CA LYS A 128 -11.82 -17.31 4.34
C LYS A 128 -12.68 -17.99 3.28
N SER A 129 -13.96 -17.63 3.18
CA SER A 129 -14.88 -18.22 2.20
C SER A 129 -14.51 -17.87 0.75
N ASN A 130 -13.75 -16.79 0.54
CA ASN A 130 -13.37 -16.29 -0.78
C ASN A 130 -11.86 -16.38 -1.06
N VAL A 131 -11.09 -17.12 -0.27
CA VAL A 131 -9.60 -17.20 -0.41
C VAL A 131 -9.17 -17.53 -1.83
N GLY A 132 -9.84 -18.48 -2.50
CA GLY A 132 -9.51 -18.83 -3.89
C GLY A 132 -9.70 -17.65 -4.86
N ARG A 133 -10.76 -16.86 -4.68
CA ARG A 133 -10.99 -15.65 -5.49
C ARG A 133 -9.94 -14.57 -5.21
N PHE A 134 -9.55 -14.39 -3.95
CA PHE A 134 -8.49 -13.45 -3.59
C PHE A 134 -7.14 -13.87 -4.19
N LEU A 135 -6.77 -15.14 -4.10
CA LEU A 135 -5.55 -15.65 -4.72
C LEU A 135 -5.55 -15.44 -6.23
N LEU A 136 -6.67 -15.74 -6.92
CA LEU A 136 -6.78 -15.53 -8.36
C LEU A 136 -6.69 -14.04 -8.72
N LEU A 137 -7.30 -13.15 -7.93
CA LEU A 137 -7.18 -11.71 -8.10
C LEU A 137 -5.72 -11.26 -7.99
N PHE A 138 -5.02 -11.71 -6.93
CA PHE A 138 -3.62 -11.37 -6.70
C PHE A 138 -2.70 -11.89 -7.80
N LEU A 139 -2.89 -13.12 -8.24
CA LEU A 139 -2.13 -13.68 -9.37
C LEU A 139 -2.41 -12.90 -10.65
N GLY A 140 -3.67 -12.53 -10.91
CA GLY A 140 -4.03 -11.68 -12.05
C GLY A 140 -3.40 -10.29 -11.96
N MET A 141 -3.37 -9.70 -10.78
CA MET A 141 -2.69 -8.41 -10.58
C MET A 141 -1.18 -8.55 -10.78
N LEU A 142 -0.56 -9.59 -10.21
CA LEU A 142 0.89 -9.83 -10.30
C LEU A 142 1.34 -10.12 -11.75
N PHE A 143 0.63 -10.99 -12.47
CA PHE A 143 1.08 -11.46 -13.78
C PHE A 143 0.48 -10.69 -14.97
N ILE A 144 -0.57 -9.91 -14.77
CA ILE A 144 -1.23 -9.17 -15.86
C ILE A 144 -1.14 -7.67 -15.62
N VAL A 145 -1.66 -7.18 -14.48
CA VAL A 145 -1.74 -5.73 -14.22
C VAL A 145 -0.35 -5.14 -13.97
N THR A 146 0.48 -5.81 -13.17
CA THR A 146 1.83 -5.33 -12.85
C THR A 146 2.73 -5.24 -14.09
N PRO A 147 2.86 -6.26 -14.96
CA PRO A 147 3.64 -6.14 -16.21
C PRO A 147 3.13 -5.04 -17.13
N LEU A 148 1.81 -4.90 -17.27
CA LEU A 148 1.23 -3.82 -18.08
C LEU A 148 1.58 -2.44 -17.50
N ALA A 149 1.49 -2.28 -16.17
CA ALA A 149 1.91 -1.06 -15.49
C ALA A 149 3.40 -0.79 -15.68
N MET A 150 4.26 -1.81 -15.58
CA MET A 150 5.70 -1.69 -15.81
C MET A 150 6.02 -1.24 -17.24
N ILE A 151 5.30 -1.73 -18.26
CA ILE A 151 5.46 -1.29 -19.65
C ILE A 151 5.08 0.19 -19.77
N VAL A 152 3.93 0.60 -19.21
CA VAL A 152 3.46 2.00 -19.27
C VAL A 152 4.43 2.93 -18.56
N PHE A 153 4.88 2.59 -17.36
CA PHE A 153 5.85 3.41 -16.62
C PHE A 153 7.23 3.40 -17.26
N GLY A 154 7.70 2.24 -17.74
CA GLY A 154 8.98 2.13 -18.44
C GLY A 154 9.00 3.00 -19.70
N LEU A 155 7.94 2.95 -20.51
CA LEU A 155 7.80 3.84 -21.67
C LEU A 155 7.77 5.32 -21.25
N SER A 156 7.06 5.64 -20.17
CA SER A 156 7.02 7.01 -19.66
C SER A 156 8.39 7.50 -19.21
N VAL A 157 9.20 6.66 -18.56
CA VAL A 157 10.60 7.00 -18.17
C VAL A 157 11.45 7.28 -19.42
N VAL A 158 11.36 6.46 -20.46
CA VAL A 158 12.05 6.73 -21.73
C VAL A 158 11.62 8.06 -22.32
N LEU A 159 10.33 8.36 -22.32
CA LEU A 159 9.77 9.62 -22.84
C LEU A 159 10.06 10.85 -21.95
N MET A 160 10.64 10.67 -20.76
CA MET A 160 11.07 11.81 -19.93
C MET A 160 12.16 12.64 -20.60
N PHE A 161 13.00 12.05 -21.45
CA PHE A 161 14.02 12.79 -22.22
C PHE A 161 13.42 13.89 -23.12
N ILE A 162 12.16 13.78 -23.49
CA ILE A 162 11.41 14.75 -24.29
C ILE A 162 10.29 15.45 -23.48
N LEU A 163 10.39 15.42 -22.14
CA LEU A 163 9.43 15.99 -21.19
C LEU A 163 8.01 15.39 -21.22
N ILE A 164 7.62 14.68 -22.26
CA ILE A 164 6.28 14.06 -22.37
C ILE A 164 6.08 13.00 -21.31
N GLY A 165 7.11 12.22 -20.99
CA GLY A 165 7.05 11.15 -19.99
C GLY A 165 6.67 11.64 -18.59
N PHE A 166 7.09 12.84 -18.20
CA PHE A 166 6.73 13.44 -16.93
C PHE A 166 5.20 13.62 -16.81
N PHE A 167 4.56 14.18 -17.83
CA PHE A 167 3.11 14.34 -17.85
C PHE A 167 2.37 12.99 -17.91
N LEU A 168 2.95 12.02 -18.63
CA LEU A 168 2.39 10.66 -18.66
C LEU A 168 2.39 10.00 -17.29
N ILE A 169 3.47 10.10 -16.52
CA ILE A 169 3.53 9.53 -15.15
C ILE A 169 2.48 10.18 -14.25
N ILE A 170 2.34 11.50 -14.28
CA ILE A 170 1.36 12.23 -13.49
C ILE A 170 -0.07 11.78 -13.83
N ILE A 171 -0.39 11.58 -15.11
CA ILE A 171 -1.74 11.19 -15.53
C ILE A 171 -1.98 9.71 -15.29
N MET A 172 -1.03 8.84 -15.66
CA MET A 172 -1.20 7.39 -15.62
C MET A 172 -1.11 6.81 -14.20
N GLY A 173 -0.33 7.42 -13.30
CA GLY A 173 -0.22 6.95 -11.91
C GLY A 173 -1.58 6.84 -11.22
N PRO A 174 -2.32 7.93 -11.03
CA PRO A 174 -3.64 7.88 -10.42
C PRO A 174 -4.66 7.07 -11.23
N ALA A 175 -4.55 7.08 -12.58
CA ALA A 175 -5.43 6.29 -13.43
C ALA A 175 -5.23 4.78 -13.20
N LEU A 176 -4.00 4.30 -13.07
CA LEU A 176 -3.71 2.91 -12.74
C LEU A 176 -4.16 2.54 -11.31
N MET A 177 -3.98 3.43 -10.34
CA MET A 177 -4.54 3.22 -9.00
C MET A 177 -6.05 3.03 -9.05
N ASN A 178 -6.76 3.85 -9.83
CA ASN A 178 -8.21 3.70 -10.01
C ASN A 178 -8.58 2.38 -10.70
N VAL A 179 -7.82 1.94 -11.72
CA VAL A 179 -8.03 0.62 -12.35
C VAL A 179 -7.93 -0.49 -11.31
N VAL A 180 -6.86 -0.48 -10.50
CA VAL A 180 -6.64 -1.50 -9.45
C VAL A 180 -7.80 -1.51 -8.47
N ASN A 181 -8.19 -0.36 -7.96
CA ASN A 181 -9.23 -0.25 -6.96
C ASN A 181 -10.62 -0.64 -7.50
N PHE A 182 -10.98 -0.20 -8.72
CA PHE A 182 -12.25 -0.59 -9.35
C PHE A 182 -12.26 -2.07 -9.69
N LEU A 183 -11.14 -2.63 -10.15
CA LEU A 183 -10.99 -4.06 -10.40
C LEU A 183 -11.23 -4.86 -9.12
N MET A 184 -10.57 -4.49 -8.03
CA MET A 184 -10.71 -5.16 -6.75
C MET A 184 -12.15 -5.12 -6.25
N PHE A 185 -12.77 -3.93 -6.30
CA PHE A 185 -14.13 -3.77 -5.84
C PHE A 185 -15.12 -4.57 -6.69
N ASP A 186 -15.10 -4.42 -8.03
CA ASP A 186 -16.04 -5.13 -8.91
C ASP A 186 -15.86 -6.66 -8.81
N TYR A 187 -14.61 -7.13 -8.78
CA TYR A 187 -14.31 -8.56 -8.68
C TYR A 187 -14.76 -9.18 -7.35
N LEU A 188 -14.56 -8.47 -6.23
CA LEU A 188 -14.93 -8.99 -4.90
C LEU A 188 -16.40 -8.78 -4.56
N HIS A 189 -17.03 -7.75 -5.12
CA HIS A 189 -18.45 -7.48 -4.90
C HIS A 189 -19.36 -8.32 -5.80
N THR A 190 -18.93 -8.57 -7.03
CA THR A 190 -19.69 -9.33 -8.02
C THR A 190 -19.18 -10.78 -8.14
N LYS A 191 -19.88 -11.60 -8.93
CA LYS A 191 -19.42 -12.96 -9.27
C LYS A 191 -18.67 -13.02 -10.61
N LYS A 192 -18.28 -11.87 -11.20
CA LYS A 192 -17.58 -11.78 -12.48
C LYS A 192 -16.20 -12.42 -12.44
N GLY A 193 -15.67 -12.75 -13.63
CA GLY A 193 -14.30 -13.18 -13.81
C GLY A 193 -13.30 -12.03 -13.76
N PHE A 194 -12.00 -12.34 -13.63
CA PHE A 194 -10.92 -11.34 -13.55
C PHE A 194 -10.90 -10.39 -14.76
N PHE A 195 -10.90 -10.93 -15.98
CA PHE A 195 -10.83 -10.11 -17.19
C PHE A 195 -12.08 -9.26 -17.44
N GLU A 196 -13.24 -9.76 -17.03
CA GLU A 196 -14.48 -9.01 -17.11
C GLU A 196 -14.45 -7.80 -16.15
N SER A 197 -14.00 -8.01 -14.90
CA SER A 197 -13.83 -6.95 -13.92
C SER A 197 -12.71 -5.98 -14.31
N LEU A 198 -11.62 -6.45 -14.93
CA LEU A 198 -10.56 -5.60 -15.47
C LEU A 198 -11.08 -4.69 -16.60
N SER A 199 -11.83 -5.27 -17.55
CA SER A 199 -12.48 -4.50 -18.62
C SER A 199 -13.45 -3.46 -18.06
N TYR A 200 -14.24 -3.84 -17.04
CA TYR A 200 -15.13 -2.92 -16.35
C TYR A 200 -14.36 -1.77 -15.68
N SER A 201 -13.29 -2.07 -14.95
CA SER A 201 -12.50 -1.07 -14.21
C SER A 201 -11.88 0.00 -15.12
N ILE A 202 -11.43 -0.40 -16.31
CA ILE A 202 -10.93 0.54 -17.33
C ILE A 202 -12.07 1.41 -17.87
N ARG A 203 -13.19 0.79 -18.27
CA ARG A 203 -14.33 1.52 -18.85
C ARG A 203 -14.99 2.47 -17.85
N ALA A 204 -15.10 2.09 -16.58
CA ALA A 204 -15.72 2.88 -15.53
C ALA A 204 -15.07 4.24 -15.33
N GLN A 205 -13.77 4.38 -15.64
CA GLN A 205 -13.09 5.66 -15.56
C GLN A 205 -13.46 6.63 -16.68
N PHE A 206 -13.84 6.12 -17.86
CA PHE A 206 -14.04 6.95 -19.05
C PHE A 206 -15.50 7.17 -19.43
N SER A 207 -16.41 6.33 -18.94
CA SER A 207 -17.83 6.42 -19.34
C SER A 207 -18.78 6.21 -18.18
N TYR A 208 -19.83 7.03 -18.14
CA TYR A 208 -21.02 6.72 -17.35
C TYR A 208 -21.89 5.68 -18.07
N ARG A 209 -22.58 4.86 -17.30
CA ARG A 209 -23.47 3.81 -17.82
C ARG A 209 -24.52 4.32 -18.82
N ASN A 210 -24.95 5.57 -18.70
CA ASN A 210 -26.01 6.14 -19.53
C ASN A 210 -25.53 6.98 -20.72
N GLY A 211 -24.22 7.10 -20.96
CA GLY A 211 -23.63 7.70 -22.17
C GLY A 211 -23.93 9.20 -22.42
N ARG A 212 -24.70 9.87 -21.56
CA ARG A 212 -25.16 11.25 -21.76
C ARG A 212 -24.31 12.30 -21.05
N GLU A 213 -23.33 11.90 -20.26
CA GLU A 213 -22.55 12.81 -19.44
C GLU A 213 -21.08 12.81 -19.84
N LYS A 214 -20.37 13.91 -19.51
CA LYS A 214 -18.93 14.02 -19.71
C LYS A 214 -18.20 12.93 -18.94
N SER A 215 -17.09 12.45 -19.51
CA SER A 215 -16.24 11.43 -18.88
C SER A 215 -15.93 11.76 -17.42
N PRO A 216 -16.09 10.81 -16.49
CA PRO A 216 -15.79 11.02 -15.07
C PRO A 216 -14.29 10.97 -14.76
N PHE A 217 -13.43 10.74 -15.75
CA PHE A 217 -12.01 10.52 -15.58
C PHE A 217 -11.32 11.54 -14.67
N TRP A 218 -11.46 12.83 -14.99
CA TRP A 218 -10.80 13.88 -14.22
C TRP A 218 -11.30 13.99 -12.78
N LYS A 219 -12.53 13.61 -12.54
CA LYS A 219 -13.11 13.57 -11.21
C LYS A 219 -12.46 12.47 -10.34
N TYR A 220 -12.35 11.26 -10.87
CA TYR A 220 -11.69 10.16 -10.19
C TYR A 220 -10.19 10.40 -10.04
N TRP A 221 -9.54 10.83 -11.10
CA TRP A 221 -8.12 11.16 -11.12
C TRP A 221 -7.77 12.22 -10.06
N GLY A 222 -8.50 13.33 -10.03
CA GLY A 222 -8.26 14.42 -9.09
C GLY A 222 -8.52 14.00 -7.63
N SER A 223 -9.61 13.26 -7.34
CA SER A 223 -9.89 12.78 -5.98
C SER A 223 -8.80 11.80 -5.50
N THR A 224 -8.31 10.94 -6.37
CA THR A 224 -7.20 10.01 -6.05
C THR A 224 -5.91 10.76 -5.73
N ILE A 225 -5.55 11.79 -6.49
CA ILE A 225 -4.40 12.64 -6.20
C ILE A 225 -4.52 13.32 -4.84
N VAL A 226 -5.65 13.97 -4.57
CA VAL A 226 -5.85 14.68 -3.29
C VAL A 226 -5.72 13.72 -2.12
N MET A 227 -6.37 12.56 -2.19
CA MET A 227 -6.28 11.56 -1.13
C MET A 227 -4.86 10.99 -1.00
N TYR A 228 -4.17 10.73 -2.11
CA TYR A 228 -2.77 10.31 -2.09
C TYR A 228 -1.89 11.34 -1.38
N PHE A 229 -2.02 12.63 -1.68
CA PHE A 229 -1.26 13.68 -1.00
C PHE A 229 -1.57 13.75 0.49
N ILE A 230 -2.82 13.62 0.91
CA ILE A 230 -3.19 13.61 2.32
C ILE A 230 -2.51 12.44 3.04
N ILE A 231 -2.62 11.24 2.48
CA ILE A 231 -2.03 10.03 3.06
C ILE A 231 -0.52 10.12 3.07
N GLN A 232 0.09 10.56 1.97
CA GLN A 232 1.54 10.72 1.88
C GLN A 232 2.05 11.74 2.89
N THR A 233 1.34 12.84 3.11
CA THR A 233 1.68 13.84 4.13
C THR A 233 1.63 13.23 5.54
N VAL A 234 0.58 12.48 5.86
CA VAL A 234 0.48 11.80 7.15
C VAL A 234 1.58 10.75 7.31
N SER A 235 1.80 9.91 6.30
CA SER A 235 2.84 8.89 6.33
C SER A 235 4.25 9.47 6.43
N SER A 236 4.52 10.61 5.78
CA SER A 236 5.83 11.26 5.82
C SER A 236 6.22 11.73 7.22
N ILE A 237 5.25 12.11 8.06
CA ILE A 237 5.52 12.46 9.45
C ILE A 237 6.17 11.27 10.19
N PHE A 238 5.65 10.07 9.98
CA PHE A 238 6.20 8.85 10.61
C PHE A 238 7.53 8.40 10.01
N THR A 239 7.74 8.59 8.71
CA THR A 239 9.01 8.24 8.04
C THR A 239 10.11 9.25 8.30
N MET A 240 9.79 10.54 8.50
CA MET A 240 10.78 11.57 8.83
C MET A 240 11.45 11.33 10.17
N ILE A 241 10.73 10.82 11.17
CA ILE A 241 11.30 10.59 12.51
C ILE A 241 12.50 9.63 12.45
N PRO A 242 12.41 8.39 11.89
CA PRO A 242 13.57 7.52 11.75
C PRO A 242 14.70 8.14 10.94
N MET A 243 14.37 8.85 9.84
CA MET A 243 15.35 9.53 9.00
C MET A 243 16.14 10.59 9.76
N MET A 244 15.51 11.39 10.62
CA MET A 244 16.18 12.37 11.45
C MET A 244 17.21 11.72 12.39
N PHE A 245 16.91 10.56 12.96
CA PHE A 245 17.86 9.82 13.80
C PHE A 245 19.06 9.30 13.00
N ILE A 246 18.84 8.80 11.78
CA ILE A 246 19.93 8.32 10.91
C ILE A 246 20.81 9.48 10.49
N PHE A 247 20.24 10.57 9.94
CA PHE A 247 21.00 11.74 9.52
C PHE A 247 21.65 12.47 10.69
N GLY A 248 20.96 12.60 11.83
CA GLY A 248 21.54 13.18 13.04
C GLY A 248 22.74 12.37 13.53
N GLY A 249 22.67 11.06 13.54
CA GLY A 249 23.79 10.17 13.85
C GLY A 249 24.97 10.34 12.89
N MET A 250 24.70 10.50 11.60
CA MET A 250 25.75 10.75 10.59
C MET A 250 26.41 12.12 10.71
N MET A 251 25.69 13.16 11.15
CA MET A 251 26.22 14.54 11.26
C MET A 251 26.99 14.79 12.56
N THR A 252 26.74 14.02 13.62
CA THR A 252 27.36 14.21 14.93
C THR A 252 28.73 13.52 15.07
N VAL A 253 29.24 12.93 14.00
CA VAL A 253 30.54 12.27 14.00
C VAL A 253 31.66 13.33 14.09
N PRO A 254 32.50 13.30 15.16
CA PRO A 254 33.70 14.10 15.20
C PRO A 254 34.65 13.70 14.05
N GLN A 255 35.27 14.66 13.39
CA GLN A 255 36.29 14.41 12.34
C GLN A 255 37.60 13.77 12.91
N THR A 256 37.52 13.14 14.06
CA THR A 256 38.65 12.63 14.83
C THR A 256 39.02 11.17 14.53
N GLY A 257 38.68 10.64 13.36
CA GLY A 257 39.26 9.35 12.91
C GLY A 257 38.83 8.09 13.74
N GLU A 258 38.03 8.24 14.78
CA GLU A 258 37.49 7.12 15.50
C GLU A 258 36.36 6.47 14.68
N MET A 259 36.36 5.13 14.65
CA MET A 259 35.36 4.33 13.90
C MET A 259 33.94 4.82 14.21
N GLN A 260 33.29 5.29 13.19
CA GLN A 260 31.90 5.71 13.24
C GLN A 260 31.04 4.55 13.77
N GLN A 261 30.42 4.74 14.94
CA GLN A 261 29.45 3.75 15.42
C GLN A 261 28.31 3.67 14.39
N ASN A 262 28.14 2.49 13.83
CA ASN A 262 27.10 2.24 12.86
C ASN A 262 25.72 2.50 13.51
N PRO A 263 24.91 3.42 12.99
CA PRO A 263 23.60 3.77 13.59
C PRO A 263 22.62 2.58 13.66
N PHE A 264 22.91 1.51 12.93
CA PHE A 264 22.11 0.27 12.95
C PHE A 264 22.58 -0.76 13.98
N GLU A 265 23.70 -0.51 14.67
CA GLU A 265 24.19 -1.34 15.77
C GLU A 265 23.57 -0.91 17.10
N GLY A 266 23.46 -1.88 18.02
CA GLY A 266 22.97 -1.64 19.37
C GLY A 266 21.46 -1.32 19.46
N PRO A 267 21.04 -0.75 20.62
CA PRO A 267 19.62 -0.43 20.87
C PRO A 267 19.03 0.62 19.94
N MET A 268 19.85 1.56 19.45
CA MET A 268 19.44 2.60 18.52
C MET A 268 19.00 2.00 17.18
N GLY A 269 19.74 1.02 16.67
CA GLY A 269 19.35 0.30 15.45
C GLY A 269 17.98 -0.37 15.59
N ILE A 270 17.72 -1.05 16.70
CA ILE A 270 16.41 -1.65 16.97
C ILE A 270 15.31 -0.57 16.98
N PHE A 271 15.55 0.56 17.62
CA PHE A 271 14.61 1.68 17.68
C PHE A 271 14.30 2.24 16.29
N ILE A 272 15.31 2.45 15.45
CA ILE A 272 15.17 2.90 14.06
C ILE A 272 14.31 1.90 13.27
N PHE A 273 14.62 0.60 13.35
CA PHE A 273 13.84 -0.44 12.66
C PHE A 273 12.40 -0.52 13.15
N LEU A 274 12.16 -0.35 14.45
CA LEU A 274 10.79 -0.29 14.99
C LEU A 274 10.01 0.91 14.44
N LEU A 275 10.65 2.08 14.36
CA LEU A 275 10.02 3.27 13.76
C LEU A 275 9.71 3.07 12.28
N TYR A 276 10.61 2.42 11.51
CA TYR A 276 10.32 2.05 10.13
C TYR A 276 9.19 1.02 10.04
N GLY A 277 9.13 0.07 10.95
CA GLY A 277 8.03 -0.87 11.05
C GLY A 277 6.69 -0.17 11.29
N VAL A 278 6.63 0.78 12.22
CA VAL A 278 5.43 1.59 12.47
C VAL A 278 5.07 2.41 11.23
N SER A 279 6.04 3.02 10.54
CA SER A 279 5.83 3.73 9.30
C SER A 279 5.24 2.83 8.21
N LEU A 280 5.72 1.61 8.10
CA LEU A 280 5.20 0.61 7.16
C LEU A 280 3.76 0.20 7.50
N LEU A 281 3.39 0.13 8.78
CA LEU A 281 2.00 -0.07 9.20
C LEU A 281 1.08 1.03 8.68
N PHE A 282 1.51 2.29 8.77
CA PHE A 282 0.74 3.43 8.27
C PHE A 282 0.68 3.47 6.74
N SER A 283 1.74 3.11 6.02
CA SER A 283 1.75 3.09 4.55
C SER A 283 0.93 1.94 3.95
N LEU A 284 0.71 0.86 4.71
CA LEU A 284 -0.18 -0.24 4.34
C LEU A 284 -1.63 -0.01 4.82
N CYS A 285 -1.90 1.10 5.49
CA CYS A 285 -3.24 1.46 5.93
C CYS A 285 -4.14 1.71 4.71
N PRO A 286 -5.35 1.14 4.70
CA PRO A 286 -6.19 1.07 3.50
C PRO A 286 -6.92 2.37 3.12
N ASP A 287 -6.44 3.53 3.57
CA ASP A 287 -7.15 4.81 3.41
C ASP A 287 -7.44 5.16 1.95
N CYS A 288 -6.48 4.88 1.04
CA CYS A 288 -6.70 5.06 -0.40
C CYS A 288 -7.82 4.18 -0.95
N SER A 289 -7.92 2.94 -0.46
CA SER A 289 -8.93 1.99 -0.97
C SER A 289 -10.35 2.39 -0.57
N ILE A 290 -10.55 3.08 0.55
CA ILE A 290 -11.90 3.53 0.95
C ILE A 290 -12.38 4.64 0.04
N THR A 291 -11.54 5.63 -0.27
CA THR A 291 -11.91 6.69 -1.21
C THR A 291 -12.33 6.09 -2.54
N THR A 292 -11.59 5.10 -3.00
CA THR A 292 -11.89 4.45 -4.28
C THR A 292 -13.08 3.51 -4.18
N ALA A 293 -13.30 2.84 -3.05
CA ALA A 293 -14.53 2.07 -2.84
C ALA A 293 -15.77 3.00 -2.83
N VAL A 294 -15.69 4.16 -2.19
CA VAL A 294 -16.73 5.19 -2.26
C VAL A 294 -16.95 5.66 -3.71
N GLN A 295 -15.87 5.83 -4.48
CA GLN A 295 -15.95 6.15 -5.91
C GLN A 295 -16.63 5.03 -6.72
N THR A 296 -16.33 3.76 -6.41
CA THR A 296 -16.89 2.60 -7.12
C THR A 296 -18.37 2.43 -6.86
N PHE A 297 -18.84 2.71 -5.64
CA PHE A 297 -20.28 2.73 -5.33
C PHE A 297 -21.07 3.76 -6.17
N THR A 298 -20.41 4.76 -6.75
CA THR A 298 -21.03 5.72 -7.65
C THR A 298 -20.97 5.32 -9.12
N ALA A 299 -20.09 4.39 -9.48
CA ALA A 299 -19.91 3.92 -10.86
C ALA A 299 -20.84 2.75 -11.22
N ILE A 300 -21.48 2.12 -10.22
CA ILE A 300 -22.48 1.06 -10.36
C ILE A 300 -23.89 1.65 -10.40
#